data_6bd1b4646b9c5b4f0dad418957eb04fe
#
_entry.id   6bd1b4646b9c5b4f0dad418957eb04fe
#
_cell.length_a   1.000
_cell.length_b   1.000
_cell.length_c   1.000
_cell.angle_alpha   90.00
_cell.angle_beta   90.00
_cell.angle_gamma   90.00
#
_symmetry.space_group_name_H-M   'P 1'
#
loop_
_entity.id
_entity.type
_entity.pdbx_description
1 polymer ?
#
loop_
_entity_poly.entity_id
_entity_poly.type
_entity_poly.pdbx_seq_one_letter_code
_entity_poly.pdbx_strand_id
1 'polypeptide(L)'
;VEFLDSRRVCDSRYLFEYNDVRFPQVEHTNALDYWGYYNGCNDNTSLVPNFYLTFKRNQVKNGAWGVLEKGLLYNYAIGSCDRTPSEYFAQAYILEKIVYPTGGFSEFEYQLNRYGEDKPGGGLRIHRIINDDGKGNKTSRSYEYSPGVLELMPDSAENYIHEADGILFQMRTENQGFIRYHEFSFRKRFYSSDMNGALTLGTGNQIRYPEVIEYIGTNEQNIGRNVYRFEEHRNLYTRSRPNNDLTFPRLHTWRRWKSGNLIETLVQRRDEIGNWVSERIIRNEYE
;
A
#
# COMPACT_ATOMS: atom_id res chain seq x y z
N VAL A 1 3.74 30.67 -7.48
CA VAL A 1 5.06 31.19 -7.14
C VAL A 1 5.41 32.31 -8.09
N GLU A 2 5.82 33.43 -7.54
CA GLU A 2 6.23 34.63 -8.31
C GLU A 2 7.73 34.88 -8.11
N PHE A 3 8.42 35.12 -9.20
CA PHE A 3 9.82 35.55 -9.17
C PHE A 3 9.87 37.07 -9.40
N LEU A 4 10.52 37.76 -8.50
CA LEU A 4 10.63 39.21 -8.53
C LEU A 4 12.02 39.62 -9.01
N ASP A 5 12.09 40.68 -9.83
CA ASP A 5 13.35 41.31 -10.20
C ASP A 5 13.93 42.13 -9.02
N SER A 6 15.10 42.75 -9.22
CA SER A 6 15.76 43.58 -8.19
C SER A 6 14.93 44.79 -7.74
N ARG A 7 13.93 45.19 -8.49
CA ARG A 7 12.98 46.28 -8.18
C ARG A 7 11.69 45.76 -7.53
N ARG A 8 11.61 44.46 -7.22
CA ARG A 8 10.42 43.78 -6.71
C ARG A 8 9.21 43.80 -7.65
N VAL A 9 9.47 43.89 -8.95
CA VAL A 9 8.46 43.74 -9.98
C VAL A 9 8.38 42.28 -10.36
N CYS A 10 7.16 41.74 -10.55
CA CYS A 10 6.97 40.35 -10.95
C CYS A 10 7.58 40.10 -12.32
N ASP A 11 8.64 39.30 -12.38
CA ASP A 11 9.34 38.93 -13.61
C ASP A 11 8.75 37.71 -14.25
N SER A 12 8.41 36.72 -13.42
CA SER A 12 7.80 35.49 -13.89
C SER A 12 6.85 34.87 -12.83
N ARG A 13 5.77 34.27 -13.30
CA ARG A 13 4.75 33.70 -12.43
C ARG A 13 4.39 32.28 -12.85
N TYR A 14 4.48 31.35 -11.89
CA TYR A 14 3.94 30.00 -12.01
C TYR A 14 2.64 29.90 -11.22
N LEU A 15 1.59 29.32 -11.84
CA LEU A 15 0.35 28.98 -11.15
C LEU A 15 0.29 27.48 -10.98
N PHE A 16 -0.12 27.04 -9.79
CA PHE A 16 -0.32 25.64 -9.46
C PHE A 16 -1.80 25.44 -9.14
N GLU A 17 -2.44 24.56 -9.86
CA GLU A 17 -3.84 24.19 -9.65
C GLU A 17 -3.86 22.81 -8.99
N TYR A 18 -4.64 22.69 -7.93
CA TYR A 18 -4.76 21.49 -7.14
C TYR A 18 -6.19 21.00 -7.16
N ASN A 19 -6.37 19.68 -7.05
CA ASN A 19 -7.67 19.05 -6.90
C ASN A 19 -8.42 19.66 -5.70
N ASP A 20 -9.71 19.90 -5.84
CA ASP A 20 -10.55 20.56 -4.85
C ASP A 20 -11.15 19.63 -3.79
N VAL A 21 -10.92 18.33 -3.89
CA VAL A 21 -11.27 17.35 -2.85
C VAL A 21 -10.52 17.71 -1.56
N ARG A 22 -11.26 17.90 -0.47
CA ARG A 22 -10.70 18.38 0.79
C ARG A 22 -10.55 17.24 1.79
N PHE A 23 -9.49 17.32 2.58
CA PHE A 23 -9.38 16.53 3.80
C PHE A 23 -10.43 16.97 4.84
N PRO A 24 -10.86 16.07 5.74
CA PRO A 24 -11.69 16.47 6.86
C PRO A 24 -10.97 17.51 7.74
N GLN A 25 -11.73 18.44 8.31
CA GLN A 25 -11.20 19.51 9.19
C GLN A 25 -10.88 18.99 10.60
N VAL A 26 -10.10 17.92 10.69
CA VAL A 26 -9.67 17.32 11.97
C VAL A 26 -8.16 17.08 11.91
N GLU A 27 -7.47 17.37 12.99
CA GLU A 27 -6.01 17.19 13.08
C GLU A 27 -5.61 15.73 12.90
N HIS A 28 -6.48 14.79 13.35
CA HIS A 28 -6.29 13.36 13.21
C HIS A 28 -7.53 12.73 12.61
N THR A 29 -7.38 12.09 11.47
CA THR A 29 -8.45 11.35 10.82
C THR A 29 -8.16 9.86 10.82
N ASN A 30 -9.20 9.05 11.05
CA ASN A 30 -9.16 7.60 10.84
C ASN A 30 -9.63 7.21 9.42
N ALA A 31 -9.90 8.17 8.56
CA ALA A 31 -10.31 7.95 7.18
C ALA A 31 -9.09 7.68 6.27
N LEU A 32 -8.30 6.66 6.62
CA LEU A 32 -7.10 6.28 5.92
C LEU A 32 -7.19 4.85 5.41
N ASP A 33 -6.72 4.64 4.19
CA ASP A 33 -6.56 3.29 3.64
C ASP A 33 -5.43 2.51 4.33
N TYR A 34 -5.16 1.29 3.88
CA TYR A 34 -4.09 0.46 4.44
C TYR A 34 -2.68 1.04 4.25
N TRP A 35 -2.49 1.96 3.32
CA TRP A 35 -1.22 2.61 3.01
C TRP A 35 -1.11 4.02 3.60
N GLY A 36 -2.17 4.51 4.26
CA GLY A 36 -2.21 5.82 4.90
C GLY A 36 -2.70 6.95 4.01
N TYR A 37 -3.28 6.67 2.85
CA TYR A 37 -3.92 7.68 2.01
C TYR A 37 -5.36 7.90 2.41
N TYR A 38 -5.84 9.12 2.25
CA TYR A 38 -7.22 9.48 2.56
C TYR A 38 -8.21 8.69 1.67
N ASN A 39 -9.18 8.04 2.31
CA ASN A 39 -10.15 7.18 1.64
C ASN A 39 -11.61 7.64 1.79
N GLY A 40 -11.85 8.77 2.48
CA GLY A 40 -13.18 9.35 2.66
C GLY A 40 -14.07 8.69 3.72
N CYS A 41 -13.61 7.61 4.37
CA CYS A 41 -14.40 6.91 5.40
C CYS A 41 -14.35 7.65 6.74
N ASN A 42 -14.93 8.83 6.82
CA ASN A 42 -14.84 9.74 7.98
C ASN A 42 -15.52 9.20 9.25
N ASP A 43 -16.39 8.20 9.13
CA ASP A 43 -17.09 7.57 10.26
C ASP A 43 -16.24 6.54 11.00
N ASN A 44 -15.02 6.28 10.53
CA ASN A 44 -14.11 5.37 11.19
C ASN A 44 -13.72 5.87 12.57
N THR A 45 -14.00 5.11 13.62
CA THR A 45 -13.67 5.46 15.01
C THR A 45 -12.25 5.05 15.42
N SER A 46 -11.62 4.17 14.65
CA SER A 46 -10.24 3.72 14.85
C SER A 46 -9.66 3.26 13.52
N LEU A 47 -8.35 3.02 13.46
CA LEU A 47 -7.69 2.43 12.30
C LEU A 47 -7.60 0.89 12.36
N VAL A 48 -8.22 0.26 13.36
CA VAL A 48 -8.30 -1.20 13.42
C VAL A 48 -9.25 -1.71 12.33
N PRO A 49 -8.76 -2.47 11.34
CA PRO A 49 -9.59 -2.95 10.25
C PRO A 49 -10.73 -3.85 10.74
N ASN A 50 -11.80 -3.92 9.95
CA ASN A 50 -12.91 -4.81 10.25
C ASN A 50 -12.55 -6.26 9.88
N PHE A 51 -12.38 -7.10 10.88
CA PHE A 51 -12.10 -8.51 10.72
C PHE A 51 -13.17 -9.37 11.37
N TYR A 52 -13.53 -10.46 10.72
CA TYR A 52 -14.34 -11.52 11.32
C TYR A 52 -13.41 -12.61 11.82
N LEU A 53 -13.41 -12.81 13.14
CA LEU A 53 -12.61 -13.85 13.78
C LEU A 53 -13.51 -14.92 14.41
N THR A 54 -13.18 -16.15 14.11
CA THR A 54 -13.86 -17.31 14.70
C THR A 54 -13.03 -17.87 15.86
N PHE A 55 -13.57 -17.84 17.06
CA PHE A 55 -12.94 -18.40 18.24
C PHE A 55 -13.61 -19.69 18.64
N LYS A 56 -12.80 -20.66 19.00
CA LYS A 56 -13.26 -21.85 19.71
C LYS A 56 -13.11 -21.60 21.21
N ARG A 57 -14.21 -21.41 21.91
CA ARG A 57 -14.18 -21.30 23.37
C ARG A 57 -14.37 -22.70 23.97
N ASN A 58 -13.34 -23.20 24.62
CA ASN A 58 -13.46 -24.42 25.43
C ASN A 58 -14.13 -24.03 26.75
N GLN A 59 -15.28 -24.62 27.03
CA GLN A 59 -15.94 -24.46 28.31
C GLN A 59 -15.52 -25.60 29.23
N VAL A 60 -15.06 -25.26 30.43
CA VAL A 60 -14.87 -26.22 31.50
C VAL A 60 -16.25 -26.43 32.14
N LYS A 61 -16.82 -27.63 32.01
CA LYS A 61 -18.06 -27.98 32.68
C LYS A 61 -17.82 -28.12 34.18
N ASN A 62 -18.73 -27.57 34.97
CA ASN A 62 -18.74 -27.57 36.42
C ASN A 62 -18.10 -28.81 37.05
N GLY A 63 -16.97 -28.66 37.69
CA GLY A 63 -16.44 -29.52 38.74
C GLY A 63 -15.97 -30.91 38.37
N ALA A 64 -16.13 -31.37 37.15
CA ALA A 64 -15.65 -32.67 36.72
C ALA A 64 -14.27 -32.54 36.07
N TRP A 65 -13.31 -33.20 36.62
CA TRP A 65 -11.96 -33.29 36.11
C TRP A 65 -11.95 -33.85 34.69
N GLY A 66 -11.49 -33.05 33.76
CA GLY A 66 -10.92 -33.55 32.51
C GLY A 66 -11.82 -33.60 31.27
N VAL A 67 -13.06 -33.14 31.27
CA VAL A 67 -13.86 -33.09 30.05
C VAL A 67 -13.96 -31.66 29.51
N LEU A 68 -13.09 -31.36 28.56
CA LEU A 68 -13.28 -30.19 27.69
C LEU A 68 -14.42 -30.53 26.72
N GLU A 69 -15.58 -29.96 26.91
CA GLU A 69 -16.60 -30.01 25.85
C GLU A 69 -16.06 -29.34 24.59
N LYS A 70 -16.38 -29.90 23.42
CA LYS A 70 -16.07 -29.28 22.13
C LYS A 70 -16.59 -27.85 22.15
N GLY A 71 -15.67 -26.89 22.17
CA GLY A 71 -16.01 -25.49 22.31
C GLY A 71 -16.92 -25.01 21.20
N LEU A 72 -17.89 -24.20 21.58
CA LEU A 72 -18.74 -23.47 20.64
C LEU A 72 -17.88 -22.51 19.83
N LEU A 73 -18.18 -22.40 18.56
CA LEU A 73 -17.59 -21.40 17.66
C LEU A 73 -18.31 -20.07 17.89
N TYR A 74 -17.54 -19.05 18.19
CA TYR A 74 -18.04 -17.68 18.31
C TYR A 74 -17.40 -16.84 17.20
N ASN A 75 -18.23 -16.12 16.47
CA ASN A 75 -17.78 -15.16 15.48
C ASN A 75 -17.85 -13.75 16.08
N TYR A 76 -16.72 -13.07 16.07
CA TYR A 76 -16.63 -11.69 16.52
C TYR A 76 -16.20 -10.81 15.36
N ALA A 77 -16.91 -9.71 15.14
CA ALA A 77 -16.42 -8.61 14.35
C ALA A 77 -15.47 -7.78 15.24
N ILE A 78 -14.25 -7.55 14.77
CA ILE A 78 -13.25 -6.74 15.46
C ILE A 78 -12.88 -5.59 14.56
N GLY A 79 -12.79 -4.38 15.13
CA GLY A 79 -12.62 -3.17 14.38
C GLY A 79 -13.89 -2.75 13.64
N SER A 80 -13.86 -1.59 13.06
CA SER A 80 -14.97 -1.03 12.27
C SER A 80 -14.46 -0.22 11.08
N CYS A 81 -13.14 -0.17 10.89
CA CYS A 81 -12.52 0.69 9.91
C CYS A 81 -12.61 0.06 8.51
N ASP A 82 -13.25 0.79 7.60
CA ASP A 82 -13.08 0.54 6.17
C ASP A 82 -11.78 1.20 5.71
N ARG A 83 -10.80 0.39 5.32
CA ARG A 83 -9.50 0.81 4.83
C ARG A 83 -9.32 0.54 3.33
N THR A 84 -10.41 0.41 2.61
CA THR A 84 -10.38 0.27 1.15
C THR A 84 -9.87 1.56 0.51
N PRO A 85 -8.88 1.49 -0.41
CA PRO A 85 -8.43 2.66 -1.15
C PRO A 85 -9.54 3.27 -2.01
N SER A 86 -9.55 4.59 -2.10
CA SER A 86 -10.49 5.35 -2.94
C SER A 86 -9.73 6.25 -3.90
N GLU A 87 -9.98 6.07 -5.20
CA GLU A 87 -9.34 6.89 -6.24
C GLU A 87 -9.72 8.37 -6.12
N TYR A 88 -10.98 8.64 -5.83
CA TYR A 88 -11.48 10.00 -5.68
C TYR A 88 -10.86 10.72 -4.49
N PHE A 89 -10.90 10.09 -3.32
CA PHE A 89 -10.39 10.72 -2.09
C PHE A 89 -8.86 10.73 -2.01
N ALA A 90 -8.17 9.77 -2.62
CA ALA A 90 -6.71 9.77 -2.68
C ALA A 90 -6.14 10.95 -3.49
N GLN A 91 -6.96 11.60 -4.32
CA GLN A 91 -6.59 12.78 -5.09
C GLN A 91 -6.71 14.10 -4.31
N ALA A 92 -7.10 14.06 -3.03
CA ALA A 92 -7.27 15.26 -2.23
C ALA A 92 -6.01 16.14 -2.25
N TYR A 93 -6.17 17.39 -2.70
CA TYR A 93 -5.12 18.40 -2.86
C TYR A 93 -3.90 17.97 -3.70
N ILE A 94 -4.04 16.98 -4.58
CA ILE A 94 -2.96 16.66 -5.50
C ILE A 94 -2.81 17.76 -6.56
N LEU A 95 -1.58 17.96 -7.02
CA LEU A 95 -1.30 18.91 -8.09
C LEU A 95 -1.85 18.38 -9.41
N GLU A 96 -2.78 19.11 -10.03
CA GLU A 96 -3.39 18.73 -11.32
C GLU A 96 -2.80 19.51 -12.48
N LYS A 97 -2.35 20.76 -12.23
CA LYS A 97 -1.87 21.59 -13.33
C LYS A 97 -0.82 22.60 -12.90
N ILE A 98 0.15 22.80 -13.77
CA ILE A 98 1.16 23.86 -13.67
C ILE A 98 1.01 24.76 -14.88
N VAL A 99 0.73 26.05 -14.65
CA VAL A 99 0.76 27.06 -15.71
C VAL A 99 2.09 27.81 -15.65
N TYR A 100 2.76 27.87 -16.78
CA TYR A 100 4.07 28.47 -16.93
C TYR A 100 3.98 29.96 -17.27
N PRO A 101 5.01 30.77 -16.96
CA PRO A 101 5.06 32.17 -17.32
C PRO A 101 4.93 32.43 -18.83
N THR A 102 5.29 31.46 -19.65
CA THR A 102 5.20 31.51 -21.12
C THR A 102 3.77 31.37 -21.66
N GLY A 103 2.78 31.13 -20.78
CA GLY A 103 1.37 30.87 -21.12
C GLY A 103 1.03 29.43 -21.41
N GLY A 104 2.01 28.54 -21.51
CA GLY A 104 1.80 27.11 -21.63
C GLY A 104 1.46 26.46 -20.29
N PHE A 105 1.04 25.18 -20.30
CA PHE A 105 0.76 24.42 -19.10
C PHE A 105 1.10 22.95 -19.22
N SER A 106 1.29 22.30 -18.07
CA SER A 106 1.29 20.84 -17.93
C SER A 106 0.14 20.42 -17.02
N GLU A 107 -0.66 19.46 -17.47
CA GLU A 107 -1.79 18.89 -16.75
C GLU A 107 -1.54 17.42 -16.49
N PHE A 108 -1.90 16.94 -15.28
CA PHE A 108 -1.61 15.60 -14.81
C PHE A 108 -2.91 14.88 -14.50
N GLU A 109 -3.09 13.72 -15.09
CA GLU A 109 -4.20 12.82 -14.78
C GLU A 109 -3.65 11.63 -13.99
N TYR A 110 -4.34 11.29 -12.92
CA TYR A 110 -3.93 10.23 -12.02
C TYR A 110 -4.92 9.09 -12.01
N GLN A 111 -4.46 7.94 -11.62
CA GLN A 111 -5.26 6.76 -11.33
C GLN A 111 -4.73 6.07 -10.08
N LEU A 112 -5.59 5.29 -9.43
CA LEU A 112 -5.19 4.52 -8.27
C LEU A 112 -4.14 3.46 -8.64
N ASN A 113 -3.20 3.20 -7.73
CA ASN A 113 -2.32 2.05 -7.87
C ASN A 113 -3.14 0.75 -7.85
N ARG A 114 -2.68 -0.25 -8.61
CA ARG A 114 -3.33 -1.56 -8.69
C ARG A 114 -2.31 -2.68 -8.61
N TYR A 115 -2.69 -3.82 -8.04
CA TYR A 115 -1.81 -4.97 -7.88
C TYR A 115 -2.54 -6.30 -8.13
N GLY A 116 -1.77 -7.36 -8.42
CA GLY A 116 -2.31 -8.68 -8.74
C GLY A 116 -3.27 -8.65 -9.93
N GLU A 117 -4.44 -9.25 -9.76
CA GLU A 117 -5.51 -9.27 -10.75
C GLU A 117 -6.39 -8.01 -10.67
N ASP A 118 -5.78 -6.83 -10.74
CA ASP A 118 -6.47 -5.52 -10.73
C ASP A 118 -7.08 -5.09 -9.38
N LYS A 119 -6.51 -5.54 -8.26
CA LYS A 119 -6.94 -5.07 -6.94
C LYS A 119 -6.51 -3.63 -6.69
N PRO A 120 -7.37 -2.80 -6.07
CA PRO A 120 -7.02 -1.43 -5.73
C PRO A 120 -5.93 -1.39 -4.66
N GLY A 121 -4.92 -0.58 -4.87
CA GLY A 121 -3.83 -0.33 -3.93
C GLY A 121 -3.73 1.13 -3.55
N GLY A 122 -3.09 1.44 -2.42
CA GLY A 122 -2.98 2.81 -1.94
C GLY A 122 -2.04 3.68 -2.77
N GLY A 123 -2.35 4.97 -2.78
CA GLY A 123 -1.63 5.99 -3.52
C GLY A 123 -1.98 6.02 -5.01
N LEU A 124 -1.44 7.02 -5.66
CA LEU A 124 -1.75 7.33 -7.06
C LEU A 124 -0.53 7.08 -7.96
N ARG A 125 -0.82 6.79 -9.22
CA ARG A 125 0.14 6.74 -10.32
C ARG A 125 -0.33 7.64 -11.46
N ILE A 126 0.59 8.11 -12.26
CA ILE A 126 0.28 8.94 -13.43
C ILE A 126 -0.44 8.09 -14.48
N HIS A 127 -1.58 8.57 -14.95
CA HIS A 127 -2.28 7.99 -16.09
C HIS A 127 -1.89 8.71 -17.39
N ARG A 128 -1.91 10.05 -17.36
CA ARG A 128 -1.58 10.87 -18.52
C ARG A 128 -0.98 12.20 -18.10
N ILE A 129 -0.09 12.71 -18.94
CA ILE A 129 0.45 14.08 -18.86
C ILE A 129 0.12 14.79 -20.17
N ILE A 130 -0.47 15.97 -20.08
CA ILE A 130 -0.79 16.82 -21.23
C ILE A 130 0.02 18.08 -21.10
N ASN A 131 0.76 18.42 -22.15
CA ASN A 131 1.51 19.68 -22.23
C ASN A 131 0.93 20.55 -23.34
N ASP A 132 0.75 21.84 -23.05
CA ASP A 132 0.32 22.86 -24.00
C ASP A 132 1.39 23.95 -24.04
N ASP A 133 1.77 24.40 -25.23
CA ASP A 133 2.81 25.43 -25.40
C ASP A 133 2.30 26.88 -25.29
N GLY A 134 1.00 27.05 -24.98
CA GLY A 134 0.33 28.34 -24.92
C GLY A 134 0.03 28.96 -26.31
N LYS A 135 0.29 28.21 -27.39
CA LYS A 135 0.03 28.59 -28.77
C LYS A 135 -0.96 27.68 -29.47
N GLY A 136 -1.52 26.73 -28.75
CA GLY A 136 -2.50 25.77 -29.23
C GLY A 136 -1.92 24.41 -29.64
N ASN A 137 -0.60 24.20 -29.55
CA ASN A 137 -0.01 22.89 -29.79
C ASN A 137 -0.04 22.07 -28.50
N LYS A 138 -0.73 20.95 -28.54
CA LYS A 138 -0.81 20.02 -27.41
C LYS A 138 -0.04 18.73 -27.71
N THR A 139 0.69 18.30 -26.72
CA THR A 139 1.35 16.99 -26.72
C THR A 139 0.88 16.21 -25.49
N SER A 140 0.74 14.91 -25.61
CA SER A 140 0.36 14.08 -24.47
C SER A 140 1.28 12.87 -24.36
N ARG A 141 1.38 12.35 -23.13
CA ARG A 141 2.00 11.07 -22.82
C ARG A 141 1.04 10.30 -21.94
N SER A 142 0.77 9.07 -22.29
CA SER A 142 -0.07 8.19 -21.47
C SER A 142 0.74 6.97 -21.04
N TYR A 143 0.36 6.43 -19.87
CA TYR A 143 1.10 5.37 -19.21
C TYR A 143 0.22 4.16 -19.00
N GLU A 144 0.73 2.99 -19.36
CA GLU A 144 0.18 1.69 -19.01
C GLU A 144 1.15 0.95 -18.11
N TYR A 145 0.59 0.20 -17.18
CA TYR A 145 1.35 -0.51 -16.15
C TYR A 145 1.02 -1.99 -16.21
N SER A 146 2.05 -2.82 -16.17
CA SER A 146 1.87 -4.25 -15.91
C SER A 146 1.14 -4.48 -14.57
N PRO A 147 0.62 -5.69 -14.29
CA PRO A 147 0.09 -6.01 -12.98
C PRO A 147 1.09 -5.67 -11.87
N GLY A 148 0.67 -4.85 -10.92
CA GLY A 148 1.53 -4.46 -9.81
C GLY A 148 1.85 -5.64 -8.89
N VAL A 149 3.06 -5.66 -8.38
CA VAL A 149 3.53 -6.63 -7.40
C VAL A 149 3.51 -5.99 -6.03
N LEU A 150 2.79 -6.63 -5.11
CA LEU A 150 2.71 -6.23 -3.71
C LEU A 150 3.47 -7.23 -2.85
N GLU A 151 4.40 -6.73 -2.04
CA GLU A 151 5.23 -7.60 -1.21
C GLU A 151 4.53 -8.09 0.05
N LEU A 152 3.63 -7.29 0.62
CA LEU A 152 2.91 -7.62 1.85
C LEU A 152 1.43 -7.28 1.66
N MET A 153 0.55 -8.27 1.82
CA MET A 153 -0.90 -8.09 1.75
C MET A 153 -1.39 -7.31 2.98
N PRO A 154 -1.80 -6.05 2.83
CA PRO A 154 -2.19 -5.24 3.97
C PRO A 154 -3.56 -5.62 4.55
N ASP A 155 -4.39 -6.31 3.79
CA ASP A 155 -5.73 -6.75 4.16
C ASP A 155 -5.76 -8.05 4.97
N SER A 156 -4.59 -8.65 5.28
CA SER A 156 -4.53 -9.85 6.10
C SER A 156 -4.70 -9.53 7.59
N ALA A 157 -5.71 -10.12 8.22
CA ALA A 157 -5.96 -10.00 9.65
C ALA A 157 -4.75 -10.34 10.52
N GLU A 158 -3.93 -11.31 10.09
CA GLU A 158 -2.73 -11.76 10.81
C GLU A 158 -1.70 -10.63 10.99
N ASN A 159 -1.72 -9.63 10.12
CA ASN A 159 -0.80 -8.51 10.19
C ASN A 159 -1.12 -7.52 11.32
N TYR A 160 -2.32 -7.58 11.89
CA TYR A 160 -2.81 -6.66 12.92
C TYR A 160 -3.03 -7.35 14.27
N ILE A 161 -2.66 -8.61 14.39
CA ILE A 161 -2.87 -9.42 15.60
C ILE A 161 -1.53 -9.71 16.26
N HIS A 162 -1.42 -9.36 17.54
CA HIS A 162 -0.35 -9.80 18.42
C HIS A 162 -0.88 -10.83 19.41
N GLU A 163 -0.22 -11.94 19.56
CA GLU A 163 -0.57 -12.95 20.55
C GLU A 163 0.53 -13.05 21.59
N ALA A 164 0.14 -13.12 22.84
CA ALA A 164 1.03 -13.39 23.96
C ALA A 164 0.42 -14.49 24.85
N ASP A 165 1.21 -15.51 25.13
CA ASP A 165 0.83 -16.54 26.09
C ASP A 165 1.37 -16.15 27.48
N GLY A 166 0.64 -16.43 28.51
CA GLY A 166 1.04 -16.16 29.87
C GLY A 166 0.44 -17.15 30.86
N ILE A 167 1.01 -17.17 32.04
CA ILE A 167 0.50 -17.94 33.17
C ILE A 167 -0.31 -17.00 34.05
N LEU A 168 -1.59 -17.28 34.24
CA LEU A 168 -2.49 -16.42 35.01
C LEU A 168 -2.19 -16.55 36.52
N PHE A 169 -2.10 -17.80 36.97
CA PHE A 169 -1.69 -18.13 38.34
C PHE A 169 -1.34 -19.60 38.46
N GLN A 170 -0.61 -19.94 39.50
CA GLN A 170 -0.39 -21.29 39.96
C GLN A 170 -1.13 -21.48 41.28
N MET A 171 -2.05 -22.44 41.32
CA MET A 171 -2.75 -22.77 42.54
C MET A 171 -2.14 -24.02 43.15
N ARG A 172 -1.73 -23.91 44.40
CA ARG A 172 -1.28 -25.03 45.20
C ARG A 172 -2.49 -25.62 45.92
N THR A 173 -2.82 -26.89 45.66
CA THR A 173 -3.82 -27.61 46.46
C THR A 173 -3.10 -28.70 47.21
N GLU A 174 -3.43 -28.80 48.53
CA GLU A 174 -2.94 -29.86 49.40
C GLU A 174 -4.13 -30.73 49.78
N ASN A 175 -4.06 -32.00 49.42
CA ASN A 175 -5.07 -32.97 49.80
C ASN A 175 -4.39 -34.27 50.22
N GLN A 176 -4.65 -34.72 51.45
CA GLN A 176 -4.11 -35.95 52.06
C GLN A 176 -2.57 -36.03 51.95
N GLY A 177 -1.86 -34.94 52.22
CA GLY A 177 -0.40 -34.87 52.17
C GLY A 177 0.21 -34.78 50.78
N PHE A 178 -0.59 -34.74 49.72
CA PHE A 178 -0.11 -34.51 48.37
C PHE A 178 -0.31 -33.07 47.95
N ILE A 179 0.79 -32.44 47.49
CA ILE A 179 0.79 -31.09 46.96
C ILE A 179 0.60 -31.18 45.45
N ARG A 180 -0.43 -30.56 44.94
CA ARG A 180 -0.64 -30.42 43.48
C ARG A 180 -0.56 -28.97 43.10
N TYR A 181 0.16 -28.70 42.03
CA TYR A 181 0.19 -27.38 41.40
C TYR A 181 -0.69 -27.38 40.15
N HIS A 182 -1.57 -26.45 40.06
CA HIS A 182 -2.40 -26.21 38.90
C HIS A 182 -1.94 -24.93 38.24
N GLU A 183 -1.57 -25.05 37.00
CA GLU A 183 -1.16 -23.94 36.17
C GLU A 183 -2.29 -23.57 35.21
N PHE A 184 -2.69 -22.32 35.22
CA PHE A 184 -3.69 -21.78 34.32
C PHE A 184 -2.99 -20.87 33.32
N SER A 185 -2.89 -21.33 32.08
CA SER A 185 -2.37 -20.53 30.99
C SER A 185 -3.49 -19.80 30.27
N PHE A 186 -3.17 -18.64 29.76
CA PHE A 186 -4.07 -17.88 28.91
C PHE A 186 -3.33 -17.40 27.67
N ARG A 187 -4.10 -17.19 26.59
CA ARG A 187 -3.62 -16.52 25.39
C ARG A 187 -4.33 -15.18 25.26
N LYS A 188 -3.56 -14.12 25.23
CA LYS A 188 -4.04 -12.76 25.03
C LYS A 188 -3.77 -12.33 23.61
N ARG A 189 -4.80 -11.81 22.93
CA ARG A 189 -4.68 -11.22 21.61
C ARG A 189 -4.87 -9.73 21.72
N PHE A 190 -3.96 -8.99 21.08
CA PHE A 190 -4.02 -7.57 20.92
C PHE A 190 -4.26 -7.28 19.45
N TYR A 191 -5.12 -6.33 19.18
CA TYR A 191 -5.41 -5.83 17.85
C TYR A 191 -4.83 -4.45 17.73
N SER A 192 -4.00 -4.24 16.72
CA SER A 192 -3.33 -2.97 16.47
C SER A 192 -3.93 -2.29 15.25
N SER A 193 -3.86 -0.97 15.20
CA SER A 193 -4.10 -0.17 14.01
C SER A 193 -2.94 -0.26 13.03
N ASP A 194 -1.76 -0.60 13.54
CA ASP A 194 -0.53 -0.69 12.77
C ASP A 194 -0.24 -2.14 12.41
N MET A 195 0.22 -2.37 11.19
CA MET A 195 0.62 -3.69 10.76
C MET A 195 1.86 -4.19 11.51
N ASN A 196 1.81 -5.48 11.88
CA ASN A 196 2.96 -6.19 12.42
C ASN A 196 3.97 -6.48 11.31
N GLY A 197 4.92 -5.63 11.16
CA GLY A 197 5.97 -5.80 10.16
C GLY A 197 6.36 -4.48 9.55
N ALA A 198 7.54 -4.46 9.01
CA ALA A 198 8.21 -3.25 8.54
C ALA A 198 7.58 -2.63 7.29
N LEU A 199 6.32 -2.19 7.35
CA LEU A 199 5.81 -1.20 6.39
C LEU A 199 6.60 0.10 6.48
N THR A 200 7.27 0.33 7.62
CA THR A 200 7.88 1.60 7.99
C THR A 200 9.36 1.73 7.65
N LEU A 201 10.07 0.64 7.43
CA LEU A 201 11.50 0.69 7.12
C LEU A 201 11.71 0.69 5.59
N GLY A 202 11.91 1.89 5.04
CA GLY A 202 12.19 2.08 3.61
C GLY A 202 10.97 2.50 2.82
N THR A 203 10.37 3.59 3.26
CA THR A 203 9.26 4.29 2.67
C THR A 203 9.42 4.51 1.17
N GLY A 204 8.80 3.68 0.41
CA GLY A 204 8.55 3.83 -1.01
C GLY A 204 7.19 3.25 -1.31
N ASN A 205 6.70 3.44 -2.51
CA ASN A 205 5.48 2.79 -2.94
C ASN A 205 5.66 1.28 -2.81
N GLN A 206 4.79 0.64 -2.04
CA GLN A 206 4.86 -0.81 -1.81
C GLN A 206 4.41 -1.61 -3.02
N ILE A 207 3.70 -0.97 -3.95
CA ILE A 207 3.25 -1.56 -5.19
C ILE A 207 4.28 -1.20 -6.25
N ARG A 208 4.89 -2.20 -6.84
CA ARG A 208 5.89 -2.06 -7.90
C ARG A 208 5.34 -2.59 -9.20
N TYR A 209 5.78 -1.98 -10.28
CA TYR A 209 5.40 -2.36 -11.62
C TYR A 209 6.63 -2.90 -12.35
N PRO A 210 6.68 -4.19 -12.69
CA PRO A 210 7.79 -4.78 -13.45
C PRO A 210 8.00 -4.13 -14.81
N GLU A 211 6.91 -3.69 -15.43
CA GLU A 211 6.95 -3.03 -16.72
C GLU A 211 6.00 -1.83 -16.73
N VAL A 212 6.49 -0.73 -17.31
CA VAL A 212 5.70 0.49 -17.56
C VAL A 212 5.88 0.86 -19.02
N ILE A 213 4.77 1.12 -19.71
CA ILE A 213 4.74 1.56 -21.10
C ILE A 213 4.32 3.02 -21.13
N GLU A 214 5.16 3.86 -21.71
CA GLU A 214 4.88 5.26 -21.99
C GLU A 214 4.58 5.44 -23.47
N TYR A 215 3.39 5.83 -23.82
CA TYR A 215 3.03 6.19 -25.19
C TYR A 215 3.26 7.67 -25.42
N ILE A 216 3.84 8.01 -26.58
CA ILE A 216 3.97 9.41 -27.06
C ILE A 216 2.66 9.74 -27.79
N GLY A 217 1.67 10.22 -27.05
CA GLY A 217 0.27 10.32 -27.42
C GLY A 217 -0.61 9.56 -26.45
N THR A 218 -1.65 8.93 -26.93
CA THR A 218 -2.48 7.98 -26.18
C THR A 218 -2.12 6.54 -26.60
N ASN A 219 -2.60 5.54 -25.86
CA ASN A 219 -2.40 4.15 -26.26
C ASN A 219 -3.02 3.79 -27.63
N GLU A 220 -4.06 4.50 -28.03
CA GLU A 220 -4.75 4.30 -29.32
C GLU A 220 -4.14 5.14 -30.45
N GLN A 221 -3.81 6.41 -30.13
CA GLN A 221 -3.26 7.38 -31.10
C GLN A 221 -1.90 7.86 -30.61
N ASN A 222 -0.84 7.19 -31.05
CA ASN A 222 0.53 7.49 -30.67
C ASN A 222 1.47 7.43 -31.88
N ILE A 223 2.61 8.12 -31.74
CA ILE A 223 3.71 8.11 -32.72
C ILE A 223 4.81 7.13 -32.34
N GLY A 224 4.77 6.56 -31.14
CA GLY A 224 5.75 5.62 -30.61
C GLY A 224 5.50 5.34 -29.14
N ARG A 225 6.29 4.45 -28.58
CA ARG A 225 6.26 4.14 -27.15
C ARG A 225 7.65 3.82 -26.60
N ASN A 226 7.81 4.05 -25.31
CA ASN A 226 8.94 3.58 -24.53
C ASN A 226 8.44 2.49 -23.57
N VAL A 227 9.14 1.36 -23.52
CA VAL A 227 8.86 0.29 -22.56
C VAL A 227 9.99 0.26 -21.54
N TYR A 228 9.66 0.47 -20.30
CA TYR A 228 10.58 0.46 -19.16
C TYR A 228 10.40 -0.83 -18.39
N ARG A 229 11.48 -1.60 -18.21
CA ARG A 229 11.48 -2.83 -17.42
C ARG A 229 12.34 -2.66 -16.19
N PHE A 230 11.79 -3.08 -15.06
CA PHE A 230 12.41 -2.93 -13.77
C PHE A 230 12.75 -4.28 -13.16
N GLU A 231 13.84 -4.32 -12.40
CA GLU A 231 14.27 -5.52 -11.71
C GLU A 231 13.26 -5.95 -10.66
N GLU A 232 12.79 -7.19 -10.76
CA GLU A 232 11.97 -7.85 -9.76
C GLU A 232 12.82 -8.68 -8.83
N HIS A 233 12.85 -8.33 -7.57
CA HIS A 233 13.40 -9.20 -6.53
C HIS A 233 12.25 -9.76 -5.71
N ARG A 234 11.94 -11.03 -5.90
CA ARG A 234 11.01 -11.75 -5.03
C ARG A 234 11.74 -12.12 -3.75
N ASN A 235 11.35 -11.53 -2.66
CA ASN A 235 11.79 -11.98 -1.36
C ASN A 235 11.17 -13.35 -1.09
N LEU A 236 11.99 -14.38 -1.01
CA LEU A 236 11.54 -15.69 -0.56
C LEU A 236 11.17 -15.58 0.92
N TYR A 237 9.90 -15.67 1.22
CA TYR A 237 9.42 -15.84 2.58
C TYR A 237 9.93 -17.17 3.11
N THR A 238 11.02 -17.18 3.83
CA THR A 238 11.33 -18.29 4.71
C THR A 238 10.39 -18.22 5.89
N ARG A 239 9.32 -18.96 5.80
CA ARG A 239 8.37 -19.21 6.88
C ARG A 239 9.02 -20.16 7.89
N SER A 240 10.13 -19.78 8.48
CA SER A 240 10.63 -20.47 9.66
C SER A 240 9.80 -19.96 10.83
N ARG A 241 8.84 -20.76 11.26
CA ARG A 241 8.25 -20.64 12.59
C ARG A 241 9.20 -21.33 13.56
N PRO A 242 10.03 -20.65 14.32
CA PRO A 242 10.55 -21.24 15.53
C PRO A 242 9.42 -21.12 16.55
N ASN A 243 8.91 -22.28 16.98
CA ASN A 243 8.10 -22.46 18.18
C ASN A 243 7.20 -21.28 18.54
N ASN A 244 6.00 -21.17 17.92
CA ASN A 244 4.84 -20.42 18.40
C ASN A 244 5.06 -19.05 19.08
N ASP A 245 6.23 -18.46 19.01
CA ASP A 245 6.54 -17.20 19.65
C ASP A 245 6.25 -16.05 18.68
N LEU A 246 5.01 -15.54 18.76
CA LEU A 246 4.52 -14.40 17.98
C LEU A 246 4.97 -13.05 18.56
N THR A 247 5.85 -13.08 19.56
CA THR A 247 6.29 -11.88 20.30
C THR A 247 7.34 -11.06 19.56
N PHE A 248 7.98 -11.60 18.54
CA PHE A 248 8.95 -10.87 17.75
C PHE A 248 8.38 -10.38 16.43
N PRO A 249 8.56 -9.10 16.09
CA PRO A 249 8.27 -8.61 14.74
C PRO A 249 9.09 -9.45 13.76
N ARG A 250 8.44 -9.99 12.74
CA ARG A 250 9.11 -10.73 11.67
C ARG A 250 10.07 -9.78 10.96
N LEU A 251 11.34 -9.85 11.28
CA LEU A 251 12.36 -9.11 10.55
C LEU A 251 12.52 -9.77 9.18
N HIS A 252 11.89 -9.18 8.20
CA HIS A 252 12.13 -9.55 6.82
C HIS A 252 13.42 -8.89 6.36
N THR A 253 14.43 -9.68 6.04
CA THR A 253 15.65 -9.18 5.39
C THR A 253 15.34 -8.86 3.94
N TRP A 254 14.85 -7.68 3.72
CA TRP A 254 14.45 -7.21 2.42
C TRP A 254 15.63 -6.60 1.71
N ARG A 255 15.99 -7.17 0.59
CA ARG A 255 16.95 -6.53 -0.32
C ARG A 255 16.22 -5.54 -1.22
N ARG A 256 15.47 -4.62 -0.63
CA ARG A 256 14.68 -3.60 -1.38
C ARG A 256 15.53 -2.76 -2.31
N TRP A 257 16.77 -2.53 -1.94
CA TRP A 257 17.73 -1.79 -2.75
C TRP A 257 18.07 -2.45 -4.09
N LYS A 258 17.81 -3.75 -4.25
CA LYS A 258 17.95 -4.48 -5.52
C LYS A 258 16.67 -4.47 -6.37
N SER A 259 15.55 -4.03 -5.86
CA SER A 259 14.26 -4.03 -6.57
C SER A 259 13.91 -2.66 -7.08
N GLY A 260 13.35 -2.60 -8.30
CA GLY A 260 12.92 -1.35 -8.93
C GLY A 260 14.02 -0.64 -9.70
N ASN A 261 15.20 -1.23 -9.85
CA ASN A 261 16.22 -0.73 -10.75
C ASN A 261 15.74 -0.86 -12.21
N LEU A 262 15.93 0.17 -13.02
CA LEU A 262 15.59 0.16 -14.43
C LEU A 262 16.61 -0.69 -15.21
N ILE A 263 16.23 -1.90 -15.59
CA ILE A 263 17.14 -2.85 -16.26
C ILE A 263 17.11 -2.74 -17.78
N GLU A 264 15.99 -2.35 -18.36
CA GLU A 264 15.88 -2.24 -19.82
C GLU A 264 14.92 -1.11 -20.22
N THR A 265 15.30 -0.37 -21.25
CA THR A 265 14.43 0.59 -21.93
C THR A 265 14.37 0.25 -23.41
N LEU A 266 13.18 0.03 -23.95
CA LEU A 266 12.93 -0.20 -25.36
C LEU A 266 12.25 1.04 -25.94
N VAL A 267 12.86 1.68 -26.94
CA VAL A 267 12.23 2.72 -27.74
C VAL A 267 11.64 2.06 -28.98
N GLN A 268 10.34 2.17 -29.18
CA GLN A 268 9.60 1.44 -30.20
C GLN A 268 8.74 2.37 -31.05
N ARG A 269 8.64 2.06 -32.32
CA ARG A 269 7.67 2.64 -33.25
C ARG A 269 6.83 1.54 -33.89
N ARG A 270 5.73 1.93 -34.54
CA ARG A 270 4.96 1.01 -35.38
C ARG A 270 5.58 0.93 -36.77
N ASP A 271 5.67 -0.28 -37.29
CA ASP A 271 5.96 -0.50 -38.71
C ASP A 271 4.74 -0.24 -39.60
N GLU A 272 4.92 -0.41 -40.91
CA GLU A 272 3.85 -0.22 -41.90
C GLU A 272 2.65 -1.18 -41.73
N ILE A 273 2.86 -2.28 -41.02
CA ILE A 273 1.86 -3.33 -40.77
C ILE A 273 1.20 -3.14 -39.38
N GLY A 274 1.71 -2.19 -38.59
CA GLY A 274 1.21 -1.86 -37.26
C GLY A 274 1.86 -2.62 -36.12
N ASN A 275 2.90 -3.40 -36.35
CA ASN A 275 3.65 -4.10 -35.31
C ASN A 275 4.65 -3.16 -34.63
N TRP A 276 4.94 -3.45 -33.33
CA TRP A 276 5.94 -2.73 -32.59
C TRP A 276 7.36 -3.21 -32.94
N VAL A 277 8.19 -2.29 -33.41
CA VAL A 277 9.60 -2.53 -33.73
C VAL A 277 10.48 -1.69 -32.84
N SER A 278 11.47 -2.33 -32.21
CA SER A 278 12.42 -1.62 -31.34
C SER A 278 13.48 -0.93 -32.19
N GLU A 279 13.58 0.38 -32.10
CA GLU A 279 14.61 1.18 -32.72
C GLU A 279 15.86 1.30 -31.85
N ARG A 280 15.66 1.31 -30.54
CA ARG A 280 16.74 1.43 -29.58
C ARG A 280 16.45 0.56 -28.35
N ILE A 281 17.50 -0.13 -27.88
CA ILE A 281 17.49 -0.91 -26.65
C ILE A 281 18.62 -0.40 -25.77
N ILE A 282 18.28 -0.02 -24.54
CA ILE A 282 19.24 0.39 -23.52
C ILE A 282 19.12 -0.62 -22.38
N ARG A 283 20.24 -1.20 -21.95
CA ARG A 283 20.31 -2.12 -20.81
C ARG A 283 21.25 -1.55 -19.77
N ASN A 284 20.81 -1.60 -18.51
CA ASN A 284 21.58 -1.20 -17.35
C ASN A 284 21.91 -2.43 -16.54
N GLU A 285 23.16 -2.51 -16.10
CA GLU A 285 23.64 -3.53 -15.18
C GLU A 285 24.03 -2.84 -13.87
N TYR A 286 23.65 -3.43 -12.75
CA TYR A 286 23.92 -2.91 -11.41
C TYR A 286 24.75 -3.91 -10.63
N GLU A 287 25.87 -3.46 -10.06
CA GLU A 287 26.78 -4.25 -9.26
C GLU A 287 26.36 -4.37 -7.79
#